data_9da64226238e0d7a6ae6cd7732670fc4
#
_entry.id   9da64226238e0d7a6ae6cd7732670fc4
#
_cell.length_a   1.000
_cell.length_b   1.000
_cell.length_c   1.000
_cell.angle_alpha   90.00
_cell.angle_beta   90.00
_cell.angle_gamma   90.00
#
_symmetry.space_group_name_H-M   'P 1'
#
loop_
_entity.id
_entity.type
_entity.pdbx_description
1 polymer ?
#
loop_
_entity_poly.entity_id
_entity_poly.type
_entity_poly.pdbx_seq_one_letter_code
_entity_poly.pdbx_strand_id
1 'polypeptide(L)'
;MSQVNSQPKSQIAALRDASGDLEQLRKEWLKKPHEANALWQFDRVVNDTIYLIHTLDDVQAAKLGKRWIKLQLKLEMGTHWLNTVDVLRQSLPESDHAKLAGAVQRLSKKPLEQCQKILSKSEWTRIRRWWYGYLDALPDRDPIDAIGIERAEKAFHRFSKLKIRVLKHDRFQDWLKLESAAGELRTCLVLRTPNTENGGADIVGFSDIECHIRSWRRIATTLKILDILELTPEIEDDLNITERMSDLRLQQRLRAHKLQEKVRALLTA
;
A
#
# COMPACT_ATOMS: atom_id res chain seq x y z
N MET A 1 -13.41 20.58 28.57
CA MET A 1 -13.18 19.98 27.23
C MET A 1 -12.18 20.85 26.52
N SER A 2 -10.90 20.45 26.54
CA SER A 2 -9.82 21.21 25.90
C SER A 2 -9.90 20.98 24.39
N GLN A 3 -10.26 21.97 23.63
CA GLN A 3 -10.10 21.99 22.18
C GLN A 3 -8.59 21.88 21.89
N VAL A 4 -8.15 20.71 21.43
CA VAL A 4 -6.82 20.55 20.86
C VAL A 4 -6.84 21.34 19.55
N ASN A 5 -6.33 22.56 19.58
CA ASN A 5 -6.05 23.37 18.42
C ASN A 5 -4.90 22.70 17.64
N SER A 6 -5.22 21.67 16.85
CA SER A 6 -4.25 21.09 15.93
C SER A 6 -4.10 22.04 14.74
N GLN A 7 -3.04 22.86 14.75
CA GLN A 7 -2.63 23.59 13.56
C GLN A 7 -2.39 22.61 12.39
N PRO A 8 -2.66 23.02 11.14
CA PRO A 8 -2.36 22.19 9.98
C PRO A 8 -0.88 21.79 10.01
N LYS A 9 -0.62 20.49 9.97
CA LYS A 9 0.76 19.99 9.89
C LYS A 9 1.35 20.41 8.57
N SER A 10 2.54 21.00 8.60
CA SER A 10 3.28 21.29 7.38
C SER A 10 3.61 19.99 6.64
N GLN A 11 3.75 20.05 5.31
CA GLN A 11 4.19 18.91 4.49
C GLN A 11 5.50 18.32 4.99
N ILE A 12 6.43 19.19 5.41
CA ILE A 12 7.74 18.78 5.94
C ILE A 12 7.59 18.07 7.28
N ALA A 13 6.72 18.56 8.17
CA ALA A 13 6.43 17.89 9.43
C ALA A 13 5.82 16.49 9.19
N ALA A 14 4.87 16.37 8.25
CA ALA A 14 4.27 15.08 7.88
C ALA A 14 5.32 14.10 7.32
N LEU A 15 6.27 14.57 6.50
CA LEU A 15 7.36 13.76 5.99
C LEU A 15 8.35 13.31 7.08
N ARG A 16 8.62 14.18 8.06
CA ARG A 16 9.47 13.84 9.21
C ARG A 16 8.79 12.80 10.12
N ASP A 17 7.50 12.94 10.38
CA ASP A 17 6.71 11.96 11.13
C ASP A 17 6.71 10.59 10.42
N ALA A 18 6.43 10.56 9.13
CA ALA A 18 6.50 9.33 8.33
C ALA A 18 7.87 8.65 8.39
N SER A 19 8.95 9.42 8.51
CA SER A 19 10.31 8.88 8.69
C SER A 19 10.49 8.15 10.01
N GLY A 20 9.89 8.66 11.09
CA GLY A 20 9.88 8.03 12.42
C GLY A 20 9.12 6.71 12.38
N ASP A 21 7.93 6.72 11.78
CA ASP A 21 7.07 5.54 11.63
C ASP A 21 7.76 4.45 10.82
N LEU A 22 8.43 4.81 9.71
CA LEU A 22 9.18 3.86 8.89
C LEU A 22 10.31 3.17 9.67
N GLU A 23 11.06 3.91 10.49
CA GLU A 23 12.13 3.33 11.30
C GLU A 23 11.60 2.40 12.39
N GLN A 24 10.49 2.76 13.03
CA GLN A 24 9.83 1.92 14.03
C GLN A 24 9.32 0.62 13.41
N LEU A 25 8.53 0.71 12.34
CA LEU A 25 7.95 -0.46 11.65
C LEU A 25 9.03 -1.39 11.08
N ARG A 26 10.13 -0.81 10.58
CA ARG A 26 11.30 -1.59 10.17
C ARG A 26 11.87 -2.42 11.31
N LYS A 27 12.06 -1.81 12.48
CA LYS A 27 12.58 -2.50 13.66
C LYS A 27 11.63 -3.59 14.14
N GLU A 28 10.34 -3.33 14.12
CA GLU A 28 9.31 -4.31 14.48
C GLU A 28 9.34 -5.52 13.53
N TRP A 29 9.34 -5.27 12.23
CA TRP A 29 9.40 -6.36 11.24
C TRP A 29 10.68 -7.18 11.33
N LEU A 30 11.84 -6.54 11.53
CA LEU A 30 13.11 -7.28 11.67
C LEU A 30 13.16 -8.18 12.92
N LYS A 31 12.39 -7.87 13.97
CA LYS A 31 12.24 -8.76 15.13
C LYS A 31 11.38 -9.98 14.80
N LYS A 32 10.43 -9.83 13.89
CA LYS A 32 9.43 -10.84 13.53
C LYS A 32 9.18 -10.90 12.03
N PRO A 33 10.17 -11.34 11.23
CA PRO A 33 10.12 -11.24 9.77
C PRO A 33 9.07 -12.12 9.09
N HIS A 34 8.38 -12.96 9.86
CA HIS A 34 7.30 -13.82 9.38
C HIS A 34 5.90 -13.24 9.67
N GLU A 35 5.80 -12.12 10.37
CA GLU A 35 4.54 -11.44 10.62
C GLU A 35 4.25 -10.46 9.47
N ALA A 36 3.11 -10.67 8.79
CA ALA A 36 2.69 -9.84 7.67
C ALA A 36 2.37 -8.41 8.06
N ASN A 37 1.82 -8.21 9.28
CA ASN A 37 1.25 -6.93 9.69
C ASN A 37 2.26 -5.77 9.68
N ALA A 38 3.44 -5.96 10.28
CA ALA A 38 4.46 -4.90 10.34
C ALA A 38 4.99 -4.52 8.95
N LEU A 39 5.23 -5.51 8.06
CA LEU A 39 5.65 -5.24 6.68
C LEU A 39 4.54 -4.54 5.89
N TRP A 40 3.30 -4.90 6.15
CA TRP A 40 2.16 -4.28 5.51
C TRP A 40 1.95 -2.83 5.95
N GLN A 41 2.08 -2.54 7.24
CA GLN A 41 2.04 -1.18 7.76
C GLN A 41 3.21 -0.36 7.21
N PHE A 42 4.41 -0.95 7.11
CA PHE A 42 5.55 -0.32 6.48
C PHE A 42 5.27 0.07 5.02
N ASP A 43 4.72 -0.84 4.21
CA ASP A 43 4.32 -0.57 2.82
C ASP A 43 3.28 0.56 2.74
N ARG A 44 2.33 0.62 3.68
CA ARG A 44 1.36 1.71 3.77
C ARG A 44 2.03 3.05 4.02
N VAL A 45 2.94 3.14 4.99
CA VAL A 45 3.66 4.40 5.29
C VAL A 45 4.57 4.80 4.13
N VAL A 46 5.15 3.83 3.39
CA VAL A 46 5.88 4.11 2.14
C VAL A 46 4.96 4.75 1.10
N ASN A 47 3.75 4.25 0.91
CA ASN A 47 2.77 4.86 0.00
C ASN A 47 2.41 6.28 0.41
N ASP A 48 2.08 6.50 1.69
CA ASP A 48 1.76 7.83 2.21
C ASP A 48 2.95 8.80 2.04
N THR A 49 4.18 8.32 2.23
CA THR A 49 5.41 9.08 1.96
C THR A 49 5.53 9.46 0.48
N ILE A 50 5.22 8.54 -0.44
CA ILE A 50 5.22 8.81 -1.89
C ILE A 50 4.20 9.89 -2.23
N TYR A 51 2.99 9.82 -1.68
CA TYR A 51 1.96 10.83 -1.91
C TYR A 51 2.38 12.20 -1.39
N LEU A 52 2.93 12.26 -0.17
CA LEU A 52 3.48 13.50 0.38
C LEU A 52 4.59 14.10 -0.50
N ILE A 53 5.51 13.26 -0.99
CA ILE A 53 6.58 13.70 -1.91
C ILE A 53 5.98 14.25 -3.21
N HIS A 54 4.93 13.64 -3.72
CA HIS A 54 4.25 14.11 -4.92
C HIS A 54 3.53 15.45 -4.74
N THR A 55 3.26 15.88 -3.51
CA THR A 55 2.73 17.23 -3.24
C THR A 55 3.81 18.31 -3.31
N LEU A 56 5.08 17.97 -3.29
CA LEU A 56 6.20 18.91 -3.42
C LEU A 56 6.47 19.20 -4.89
N ASP A 57 6.63 20.48 -5.25
CA ASP A 57 6.89 20.91 -6.63
C ASP A 57 8.39 21.15 -6.89
N ASP A 58 9.16 20.06 -6.80
CA ASP A 58 10.61 20.11 -6.86
C ASP A 58 11.15 18.94 -7.68
N VAL A 59 12.17 19.21 -8.49
CA VAL A 59 12.86 18.20 -9.32
C VAL A 59 13.52 17.12 -8.45
N GLN A 60 14.00 17.47 -7.28
CA GLN A 60 14.59 16.53 -6.34
C GLN A 60 13.50 15.64 -5.73
N ALA A 61 12.34 16.20 -5.36
CA ALA A 61 11.17 15.45 -4.92
C ALA A 61 10.74 14.40 -5.96
N ALA A 62 10.70 14.76 -7.24
CA ALA A 62 10.37 13.82 -8.32
C ALA A 62 11.38 12.66 -8.42
N LYS A 63 12.69 12.93 -8.25
CA LYS A 63 13.74 11.89 -8.23
C LYS A 63 13.60 10.99 -6.99
N LEU A 64 13.27 11.58 -5.87
CA LEU A 64 13.06 10.91 -4.61
C LEU A 64 11.83 9.99 -4.67
N GLY A 65 10.70 10.50 -5.17
CA GLY A 65 9.49 9.70 -5.40
C GLY A 65 9.76 8.45 -6.24
N LYS A 66 10.53 8.57 -7.33
CA LYS A 66 10.95 7.41 -8.13
C LYS A 66 11.79 6.38 -7.35
N ARG A 67 12.63 6.83 -6.39
CA ARG A 67 13.40 5.91 -5.53
C ARG A 67 12.49 5.19 -4.55
N TRP A 68 11.53 5.89 -3.94
CA TRP A 68 10.55 5.30 -3.05
C TRP A 68 9.63 4.30 -3.76
N ILE A 69 9.15 4.60 -4.97
CA ILE A 69 8.39 3.66 -5.80
C ILE A 69 9.20 2.40 -6.10
N LYS A 70 10.49 2.53 -6.45
CA LYS A 70 11.35 1.36 -6.67
C LYS A 70 11.56 0.52 -5.41
N LEU A 71 11.64 1.16 -4.24
CA LEU A 71 11.72 0.47 -2.95
C LEU A 71 10.43 -0.30 -2.69
N GLN A 72 9.29 0.35 -2.84
CA GLN A 72 7.96 -0.23 -2.67
C GLN A 72 7.78 -1.48 -3.55
N LEU A 73 8.05 -1.39 -4.85
CA LEU A 73 7.93 -2.52 -5.77
C LEU A 73 8.78 -3.73 -5.36
N LYS A 74 9.94 -3.50 -4.72
CA LYS A 74 10.77 -4.58 -4.20
C LYS A 74 10.22 -5.22 -2.94
N LEU A 75 9.51 -4.48 -2.11
CA LEU A 75 8.89 -4.97 -0.87
C LEU A 75 7.55 -5.66 -1.14
N GLU A 76 6.86 -5.23 -2.18
CA GLU A 76 5.48 -5.64 -2.50
C GLU A 76 5.34 -7.17 -2.60
N MET A 77 6.25 -7.85 -3.27
CA MET A 77 6.19 -9.31 -3.42
C MET A 77 6.32 -10.06 -2.09
N GLY A 78 7.19 -9.60 -1.19
CA GLY A 78 7.31 -10.19 0.15
C GLY A 78 6.04 -9.95 0.98
N THR A 79 5.48 -8.76 0.90
CA THR A 79 4.21 -8.40 1.56
C THR A 79 3.07 -9.31 1.08
N HIS A 80 2.99 -9.55 -0.22
CA HIS A 80 1.96 -10.42 -0.81
C HIS A 80 2.14 -11.88 -0.39
N TRP A 81 3.38 -12.40 -0.36
CA TRP A 81 3.63 -13.76 0.12
C TRP A 81 3.23 -13.94 1.57
N LEU A 82 3.60 -13.02 2.48
CA LEU A 82 3.19 -13.09 3.87
C LEU A 82 1.67 -13.04 4.02
N ASN A 83 1.00 -12.16 3.28
CA ASN A 83 -0.46 -12.11 3.29
C ASN A 83 -1.09 -13.42 2.79
N THR A 84 -0.52 -14.05 1.76
CA THR A 84 -1.03 -15.34 1.26
C THR A 84 -0.84 -16.44 2.28
N VAL A 85 0.30 -16.48 2.97
CA VAL A 85 0.54 -17.43 4.07
C VAL A 85 -0.50 -17.26 5.18
N ASP A 86 -0.84 -16.02 5.56
CA ASP A 86 -1.87 -15.76 6.57
C ASP A 86 -3.25 -16.22 6.09
N VAL A 87 -3.59 -16.00 4.82
CA VAL A 87 -4.85 -16.48 4.22
C VAL A 87 -4.90 -18.02 4.24
N LEU A 88 -3.81 -18.70 3.87
CA LEU A 88 -3.74 -20.17 3.92
C LEU A 88 -3.94 -20.69 5.35
N ARG A 89 -3.24 -20.10 6.33
CA ARG A 89 -3.34 -20.49 7.73
C ARG A 89 -4.73 -20.30 8.31
N GLN A 90 -5.44 -19.26 7.89
CA GLN A 90 -6.81 -18.99 8.38
C GLN A 90 -7.88 -19.83 7.69
N SER A 91 -7.61 -20.34 6.50
CA SER A 91 -8.63 -20.94 5.64
C SER A 91 -8.49 -22.45 5.49
N LEU A 92 -7.31 -23.01 5.74
CA LEU A 92 -7.03 -24.44 5.56
C LEU A 92 -6.80 -25.13 6.91
N PRO A 93 -7.08 -26.44 7.01
CA PRO A 93 -6.75 -27.25 8.20
C PRO A 93 -5.24 -27.33 8.45
N GLU A 94 -4.82 -27.53 9.68
CA GLU A 94 -3.42 -27.61 10.09
C GLU A 94 -2.65 -28.73 9.36
N SER A 95 -3.32 -29.86 9.07
CA SER A 95 -2.74 -30.97 8.29
C SER A 95 -2.29 -30.54 6.90
N ASP A 96 -3.00 -29.61 6.27
CA ASP A 96 -2.66 -29.13 4.93
C ASP A 96 -1.51 -28.10 4.98
N HIS A 97 -1.42 -27.35 6.10
CA HIS A 97 -0.29 -26.43 6.29
C HIS A 97 1.06 -27.17 6.24
N ALA A 98 1.16 -28.35 6.85
CA ALA A 98 2.39 -29.15 6.83
C ALA A 98 2.77 -29.58 5.40
N LYS A 99 1.80 -29.97 4.59
CA LYS A 99 2.00 -30.35 3.19
C LYS A 99 2.39 -29.17 2.30
N LEU A 100 1.77 -28.00 2.53
CA LEU A 100 2.06 -26.76 1.79
C LEU A 100 3.37 -26.09 2.21
N ALA A 101 3.87 -26.37 3.42
CA ALA A 101 4.99 -25.65 4.02
C ALA A 101 6.24 -25.67 3.12
N GLY A 102 6.58 -26.82 2.52
CA GLY A 102 7.73 -26.96 1.62
C GLY A 102 7.60 -26.08 0.37
N ALA A 103 6.47 -26.12 -0.30
CA ALA A 103 6.21 -25.30 -1.48
C ALA A 103 6.19 -23.80 -1.16
N VAL A 104 5.49 -23.41 -0.09
CA VAL A 104 5.42 -22.02 0.39
C VAL A 104 6.82 -21.51 0.75
N GLN A 105 7.60 -22.26 1.53
CA GLN A 105 8.96 -21.88 1.93
C GLN A 105 9.86 -21.68 0.69
N ARG A 106 9.84 -22.59 -0.25
CA ARG A 106 10.65 -22.54 -1.47
C ARG A 106 10.33 -21.33 -2.32
N LEU A 107 9.04 -21.07 -2.56
CA LEU A 107 8.58 -19.98 -3.44
C LEU A 107 8.66 -18.61 -2.78
N SER A 108 8.42 -18.51 -1.48
CA SER A 108 8.47 -17.23 -0.74
C SER A 108 9.90 -16.81 -0.36
N LYS A 109 10.87 -17.73 -0.37
CA LYS A 109 12.26 -17.49 0.08
C LYS A 109 12.88 -16.26 -0.57
N LYS A 110 12.93 -16.22 -1.89
CA LYS A 110 13.57 -15.11 -2.62
C LYS A 110 12.89 -13.75 -2.38
N PRO A 111 11.56 -13.61 -2.46
CA PRO A 111 10.87 -12.37 -2.11
C PRO A 111 11.13 -11.91 -0.67
N LEU A 112 11.11 -12.82 0.30
CA LEU A 112 11.33 -12.47 1.71
C LEU A 112 12.80 -12.11 2.00
N GLU A 113 13.76 -12.84 1.44
CA GLU A 113 15.18 -12.47 1.52
C GLU A 113 15.44 -11.09 0.92
N GLN A 114 14.75 -10.73 -0.16
CA GLN A 114 14.86 -9.40 -0.75
C GLN A 114 14.34 -8.31 0.21
N CYS A 115 13.22 -8.55 0.89
CA CYS A 115 12.71 -7.63 1.92
C CYS A 115 13.70 -7.51 3.08
N GLN A 116 14.24 -8.62 3.59
CA GLN A 116 15.24 -8.62 4.66
C GLN A 116 16.49 -7.85 4.26
N LYS A 117 17.00 -8.05 3.04
CA LYS A 117 18.15 -7.32 2.52
C LYS A 117 17.90 -5.81 2.47
N ILE A 118 16.75 -5.38 1.96
CA ILE A 118 16.38 -3.95 1.84
C ILE A 118 16.26 -3.31 3.22
N LEU A 119 15.60 -4.01 4.15
CA LEU A 119 15.36 -3.51 5.51
C LEU A 119 16.53 -3.79 6.45
N SER A 120 17.59 -4.45 5.98
CA SER A 120 18.84 -4.65 6.74
C SER A 120 19.50 -3.34 7.11
N LYS A 121 20.36 -3.35 8.13
CA LYS A 121 21.04 -2.15 8.64
C LYS A 121 21.84 -1.43 7.55
N SER A 122 22.55 -2.15 6.67
CA SER A 122 23.41 -1.57 5.64
C SER A 122 22.62 -0.84 4.54
N GLU A 123 21.63 -1.51 3.93
CA GLU A 123 20.81 -0.93 2.89
C GLU A 123 19.93 0.19 3.43
N TRP A 124 19.36 -0.01 4.62
CA TRP A 124 18.55 1.00 5.28
C TRP A 124 19.36 2.26 5.61
N THR A 125 20.61 2.12 6.06
CA THR A 125 21.49 3.28 6.29
C THR A 125 21.71 4.07 5.01
N ARG A 126 21.83 3.38 3.86
CA ARG A 126 21.94 4.03 2.57
C ARG A 126 20.65 4.78 2.20
N ILE A 127 19.48 4.17 2.39
CA ILE A 127 18.18 4.80 2.16
C ILE A 127 18.03 6.03 3.05
N ARG A 128 18.31 5.91 4.34
CA ARG A 128 18.27 7.03 5.28
C ARG A 128 19.14 8.19 4.85
N ARG A 129 20.37 7.94 4.42
CA ARG A 129 21.31 9.01 4.03
C ARG A 129 20.75 9.90 2.93
N TRP A 130 20.19 9.34 1.87
CA TRP A 130 19.61 10.17 0.82
C TRP A 130 18.26 10.76 1.18
N TRP A 131 17.49 10.10 2.07
CA TRP A 131 16.21 10.58 2.55
C TRP A 131 16.37 11.75 3.54
N TYR A 132 17.14 11.57 4.59
CA TYR A 132 17.40 12.65 5.56
C TYR A 132 18.17 13.81 4.93
N GLY A 133 19.13 13.54 4.05
CA GLY A 133 19.81 14.61 3.31
C GLY A 133 18.86 15.46 2.46
N TYR A 134 17.75 14.89 1.99
CA TYR A 134 16.69 15.65 1.34
C TYR A 134 15.86 16.44 2.36
N LEU A 135 15.41 15.81 3.44
CA LEU A 135 14.61 16.46 4.48
C LEU A 135 15.34 17.63 5.16
N ASP A 136 16.65 17.49 5.37
CA ASP A 136 17.48 18.53 5.97
C ASP A 136 17.72 19.71 5.02
N ALA A 137 17.61 19.49 3.72
CA ALA A 137 17.72 20.53 2.69
C ALA A 137 16.41 21.29 2.45
N LEU A 138 15.27 20.80 3.01
CA LEU A 138 14.00 21.50 2.89
C LEU A 138 13.96 22.73 3.82
N PRO A 139 13.36 23.84 3.36
CA PRO A 139 13.20 25.04 4.19
C PRO A 139 12.31 24.74 5.41
N ASP A 140 12.57 25.44 6.53
CA ASP A 140 11.79 25.24 7.77
C ASP A 140 10.35 25.76 7.69
N ARG A 141 10.03 26.54 6.67
CA ARG A 141 8.68 27.08 6.44
C ARG A 141 8.17 26.70 5.06
N ASP A 142 7.02 26.04 5.06
CA ASP A 142 6.29 25.76 3.83
C ASP A 142 5.62 27.02 3.28
N PRO A 143 5.74 27.30 1.99
CA PRO A 143 4.80 28.14 1.26
C PRO A 143 3.50 27.37 1.04
N ILE A 144 2.74 27.10 2.14
CA ILE A 144 1.60 26.16 2.19
C ILE A 144 0.47 26.58 1.24
N ASP A 145 0.26 27.88 1.04
CA ASP A 145 -1.04 28.35 0.52
C ASP A 145 -1.17 28.34 -1.01
N ALA A 146 -0.07 28.46 -1.76
CA ALA A 146 -0.17 28.56 -3.22
C ALA A 146 -0.02 27.22 -3.96
N ILE A 147 0.89 26.36 -3.50
CA ILE A 147 1.21 25.10 -4.18
C ILE A 147 0.12 24.06 -3.97
N GLY A 148 -0.57 24.09 -2.82
CA GLY A 148 -1.59 23.10 -2.46
C GLY A 148 -2.84 23.13 -3.36
N ILE A 149 -3.28 24.30 -3.82
CA ILE A 149 -4.52 24.45 -4.60
C ILE A 149 -4.36 23.84 -5.98
N GLU A 150 -3.36 24.27 -6.74
CA GLU A 150 -3.13 23.79 -8.10
C GLU A 150 -2.87 22.28 -8.14
N ARG A 151 -2.19 21.76 -7.12
CA ARG A 151 -1.93 20.32 -7.03
C ARG A 151 -3.17 19.52 -6.65
N ALA A 152 -3.99 20.01 -5.74
CA ALA A 152 -5.27 19.39 -5.42
C ALA A 152 -6.17 19.35 -6.66
N GLU A 153 -6.22 20.42 -7.46
CA GLU A 153 -6.98 20.46 -8.72
C GLU A 153 -6.44 19.47 -9.75
N LYS A 154 -5.11 19.38 -9.92
CA LYS A 154 -4.48 18.39 -10.80
C LYS A 154 -4.76 16.95 -10.34
N ALA A 155 -4.67 16.68 -9.03
CA ALA A 155 -4.99 15.39 -8.46
C ALA A 155 -6.47 15.03 -8.64
N PHE A 156 -7.37 15.98 -8.42
CA PHE A 156 -8.81 15.80 -8.65
C PHE A 156 -9.13 15.54 -10.14
N HIS A 157 -8.53 16.28 -11.05
CA HIS A 157 -8.72 16.07 -12.48
C HIS A 157 -8.22 14.68 -12.94
N ARG A 158 -7.05 14.26 -12.41
CA ARG A 158 -6.52 12.91 -12.65
C ARG A 158 -7.44 11.83 -12.11
N PHE A 159 -7.92 12.00 -10.87
CA PHE A 159 -8.88 11.07 -10.25
C PHE A 159 -10.16 10.96 -11.09
N SER A 160 -10.76 12.08 -11.48
CA SER A 160 -12.00 12.13 -12.26
C SER A 160 -11.86 11.39 -13.60
N LYS A 161 -10.75 11.57 -14.32
CA LYS A 161 -10.45 10.82 -15.55
C LYS A 161 -10.34 9.31 -15.31
N LEU A 162 -9.69 8.91 -14.21
CA LEU A 162 -9.50 7.50 -13.87
C LEU A 162 -10.80 6.86 -13.38
N LYS A 163 -11.64 7.58 -12.61
CA LYS A 163 -13.01 7.19 -12.24
C LYS A 163 -13.80 6.76 -13.48
N ILE A 164 -13.85 7.61 -14.52
CA ILE A 164 -14.55 7.32 -15.77
C ILE A 164 -14.00 6.06 -16.44
N ARG A 165 -12.68 5.89 -16.50
CA ARG A 165 -12.03 4.71 -17.10
C ARG A 165 -12.35 3.43 -16.37
N VAL A 166 -12.28 3.42 -15.04
CA VAL A 166 -12.59 2.26 -14.21
C VAL A 166 -14.05 1.85 -14.36
N LEU A 167 -14.97 2.81 -14.35
CA LEU A 167 -16.40 2.53 -14.54
C LEU A 167 -16.71 1.98 -15.93
N LYS A 168 -15.95 2.40 -16.97
CA LYS A 168 -16.20 2.01 -18.36
C LYS A 168 -15.48 0.73 -18.78
N HIS A 169 -14.26 0.50 -18.34
CA HIS A 169 -13.37 -0.53 -18.93
C HIS A 169 -12.90 -1.61 -17.98
N ASP A 170 -13.04 -1.44 -16.67
CA ASP A 170 -12.68 -2.41 -15.61
C ASP A 170 -11.28 -3.03 -15.75
N ARG A 171 -10.29 -2.24 -16.20
CA ARG A 171 -8.93 -2.72 -16.41
C ARG A 171 -8.13 -2.67 -15.11
N PHE A 172 -7.43 -3.76 -14.79
CA PHE A 172 -6.57 -3.85 -13.58
C PHE A 172 -5.65 -2.64 -13.40
N GLN A 173 -4.99 -2.19 -14.47
CA GLN A 173 -4.08 -1.05 -14.42
C GLN A 173 -4.78 0.28 -14.13
N ASP A 174 -6.03 0.45 -14.53
CA ASP A 174 -6.80 1.66 -14.24
C ASP A 174 -7.22 1.70 -12.77
N TRP A 175 -7.52 0.55 -12.16
CA TRP A 175 -7.75 0.41 -10.72
C TRP A 175 -6.51 0.81 -9.90
N LEU A 176 -5.32 0.35 -10.25
CA LEU A 176 -4.07 0.72 -9.56
C LEU A 176 -3.77 2.21 -9.65
N LYS A 177 -4.02 2.80 -10.83
CA LYS A 177 -3.86 4.24 -11.02
C LYS A 177 -4.89 5.03 -10.23
N LEU A 178 -6.12 4.53 -10.11
CA LEU A 178 -7.18 5.14 -9.31
C LEU A 178 -6.85 5.11 -7.82
N GLU A 179 -6.30 3.99 -7.30
CA GLU A 179 -5.78 3.90 -5.92
C GLU A 179 -4.78 5.03 -5.64
N SER A 180 -3.77 5.17 -6.51
CA SER A 180 -2.75 6.21 -6.37
C SER A 180 -3.33 7.62 -6.44
N ALA A 181 -4.28 7.87 -7.37
CA ALA A 181 -4.90 9.17 -7.50
C ALA A 181 -5.80 9.53 -6.30
N ALA A 182 -6.52 8.55 -5.73
CA ALA A 182 -7.30 8.73 -4.51
C ALA A 182 -6.40 9.07 -3.31
N GLY A 183 -5.27 8.36 -3.15
CA GLY A 183 -4.29 8.61 -2.11
C GLY A 183 -3.61 9.99 -2.23
N GLU A 184 -3.23 10.40 -3.44
CA GLU A 184 -2.69 11.75 -3.70
C GLU A 184 -3.72 12.82 -3.35
N LEU A 185 -4.97 12.65 -3.79
CA LEU A 185 -6.04 13.62 -3.54
C LEU A 185 -6.38 13.71 -2.05
N ARG A 186 -6.52 12.57 -1.36
CA ARG A 186 -6.69 12.52 0.10
C ARG A 186 -5.55 13.28 0.81
N THR A 187 -4.31 13.05 0.41
CA THR A 187 -3.14 13.72 1.00
C THR A 187 -3.19 15.24 0.78
N CYS A 188 -3.52 15.70 -0.42
CA CYS A 188 -3.71 17.13 -0.70
C CYS A 188 -4.83 17.73 0.16
N LEU A 189 -5.95 17.03 0.33
CA LEU A 189 -7.07 17.52 1.14
C LEU A 189 -6.71 17.57 2.62
N VAL A 190 -6.04 16.55 3.17
CA VAL A 190 -5.58 16.53 4.57
C VAL A 190 -4.63 17.69 4.87
N LEU A 191 -3.73 18.01 3.95
CA LEU A 191 -2.80 19.12 4.12
C LEU A 191 -3.51 20.49 4.04
N ARG A 192 -4.57 20.58 3.24
CA ARG A 192 -5.28 21.84 2.98
C ARG A 192 -6.36 22.16 4.01
N THR A 193 -7.11 21.17 4.48
CA THR A 193 -8.29 21.35 5.32
C THR A 193 -8.27 20.44 6.55
N PRO A 194 -7.33 20.65 7.48
CA PRO A 194 -7.17 19.73 8.61
C PRO A 194 -8.38 19.70 9.56
N ASN A 195 -9.27 20.69 9.55
CA ASN A 195 -10.33 20.84 10.57
C ASN A 195 -11.68 21.38 10.04
N THR A 196 -12.01 21.30 8.76
CA THR A 196 -13.33 21.76 8.29
C THR A 196 -14.32 20.60 8.24
N GLU A 197 -15.52 20.76 8.80
CA GLU A 197 -16.59 19.74 8.81
C GLU A 197 -16.90 19.20 7.40
N ASN A 198 -16.90 20.05 6.39
CA ASN A 198 -17.15 19.65 5.00
C ASN A 198 -15.97 18.95 4.33
N GLY A 199 -14.71 19.29 4.68
CA GLY A 199 -13.52 18.60 4.16
C GLY A 199 -13.36 17.19 4.71
N GLY A 200 -13.92 16.90 5.88
CA GLY A 200 -13.86 15.59 6.52
C GLY A 200 -14.57 14.50 5.72
N ALA A 201 -15.74 14.77 5.15
CA ALA A 201 -16.50 13.79 4.37
C ALA A 201 -15.77 13.38 3.08
N ASP A 202 -15.19 14.33 2.35
CA ASP A 202 -14.42 14.06 1.13
C ASP A 202 -13.14 13.25 1.44
N ILE A 203 -12.43 13.61 2.51
CA ILE A 203 -11.23 12.89 2.94
C ILE A 203 -11.56 11.42 3.27
N VAL A 204 -12.66 11.17 3.98
CA VAL A 204 -13.14 9.82 4.30
C VAL A 204 -13.48 9.07 3.02
N GLY A 205 -14.22 9.67 2.08
CA GLY A 205 -14.58 9.05 0.81
C GLY A 205 -13.36 8.60 0.01
N PHE A 206 -12.33 9.44 -0.14
CA PHE A 206 -11.09 9.06 -0.83
C PHE A 206 -10.28 8.03 -0.07
N SER A 207 -10.26 8.08 1.26
CA SER A 207 -9.63 7.07 2.11
C SER A 207 -10.29 5.70 1.91
N ASP A 208 -11.61 5.64 1.85
CA ASP A 208 -12.36 4.40 1.65
C ASP A 208 -12.11 3.81 0.26
N ILE A 209 -12.12 4.64 -0.78
CA ILE A 209 -11.78 4.22 -2.16
C ILE A 209 -10.37 3.63 -2.19
N GLU A 210 -9.38 4.34 -1.67
CA GLU A 210 -7.99 3.87 -1.61
C GLU A 210 -7.88 2.55 -0.85
N CYS A 211 -8.49 2.45 0.33
CA CYS A 211 -8.45 1.26 1.19
C CYS A 211 -9.09 0.04 0.53
N HIS A 212 -10.25 0.22 -0.11
CA HIS A 212 -10.94 -0.88 -0.80
C HIS A 212 -10.19 -1.36 -2.04
N ILE A 213 -9.62 -0.45 -2.84
CA ILE A 213 -8.81 -0.83 -4.00
C ILE A 213 -7.53 -1.54 -3.55
N ARG A 214 -6.87 -1.08 -2.50
CA ARG A 214 -5.70 -1.72 -1.93
C ARG A 214 -6.03 -3.14 -1.42
N SER A 215 -7.16 -3.30 -0.75
CA SER A 215 -7.63 -4.61 -0.28
C SER A 215 -7.94 -5.55 -1.45
N TRP A 216 -8.60 -5.04 -2.49
CA TRP A 216 -8.85 -5.78 -3.73
C TRP A 216 -7.54 -6.22 -4.43
N ARG A 217 -6.57 -5.32 -4.55
CA ARG A 217 -5.24 -5.62 -5.13
C ARG A 217 -4.54 -6.75 -4.38
N ARG A 218 -4.61 -6.75 -3.06
CA ARG A 218 -4.06 -7.84 -2.22
C ARG A 218 -4.70 -9.18 -2.56
N ILE A 219 -6.03 -9.23 -2.62
CA ILE A 219 -6.75 -10.45 -2.97
C ILE A 219 -6.39 -10.91 -4.39
N ALA A 220 -6.34 -9.98 -5.34
CA ALA A 220 -5.95 -10.30 -6.73
C ALA A 220 -4.52 -10.88 -6.82
N THR A 221 -3.60 -10.42 -5.99
CA THR A 221 -2.24 -10.96 -5.93
C THR A 221 -2.19 -12.28 -5.17
N THR A 222 -2.95 -12.43 -4.09
CA THR A 222 -3.11 -13.72 -3.40
C THR A 222 -3.62 -14.79 -4.36
N LEU A 223 -4.63 -14.50 -5.19
CA LEU A 223 -5.13 -15.43 -6.20
C LEU A 223 -4.03 -15.90 -7.15
N LYS A 224 -3.19 -14.99 -7.65
CA LYS A 224 -2.04 -15.36 -8.51
C LYS A 224 -1.02 -16.26 -7.79
N ILE A 225 -0.78 -16.01 -6.50
CA ILE A 225 0.13 -16.85 -5.72
C ILE A 225 -0.49 -18.23 -5.46
N LEU A 226 -1.80 -18.31 -5.21
CA LEU A 226 -2.51 -19.58 -5.09
C LEU A 226 -2.46 -20.38 -6.40
N ASP A 227 -2.61 -19.72 -7.56
CA ASP A 227 -2.46 -20.37 -8.86
C ASP A 227 -1.04 -20.95 -9.07
N ILE A 228 0.00 -20.24 -8.61
CA ILE A 228 1.39 -20.72 -8.67
C ILE A 228 1.61 -21.92 -7.71
N LEU A 229 1.05 -21.86 -6.51
CA LEU A 229 1.16 -22.93 -5.53
C LEU A 229 0.50 -24.22 -6.04
N GLU A 230 -0.69 -24.12 -6.63
CA GLU A 230 -1.43 -25.26 -7.13
C GLU A 230 -0.68 -26.03 -8.24
N LEU A 231 0.16 -25.34 -9.01
CA LEU A 231 1.03 -25.95 -10.04
C LEU A 231 2.31 -26.58 -9.46
N THR A 232 2.46 -26.65 -8.15
CA THR A 232 3.61 -27.33 -7.55
C THR A 232 3.33 -28.84 -7.41
N PRO A 233 4.31 -29.72 -7.69
CA PRO A 233 4.08 -31.17 -7.67
C PRO A 233 3.52 -31.69 -6.34
N GLU A 234 3.92 -31.07 -5.23
CA GLU A 234 3.47 -31.45 -3.88
C GLU A 234 1.96 -31.22 -3.66
N ILE A 235 1.33 -30.40 -4.50
CA ILE A 235 -0.08 -30.03 -4.39
C ILE A 235 -0.87 -30.64 -5.53
N GLU A 236 -0.33 -30.64 -6.74
CA GLU A 236 -0.98 -31.15 -7.95
C GLU A 236 -1.42 -32.62 -7.82
N ASP A 237 -0.63 -33.44 -7.10
CA ASP A 237 -0.91 -34.86 -6.87
C ASP A 237 -1.87 -35.12 -5.70
N ASP A 238 -2.20 -34.12 -4.87
CA ASP A 238 -3.10 -34.24 -3.71
C ASP A 238 -4.49 -33.65 -4.01
N LEU A 239 -5.42 -34.50 -4.46
CA LEU A 239 -6.78 -34.10 -4.83
C LEU A 239 -7.54 -33.36 -3.72
N ASN A 240 -7.34 -33.73 -2.44
CA ASN A 240 -8.01 -33.07 -1.34
C ASN A 240 -7.51 -31.63 -1.13
N ILE A 241 -6.22 -31.41 -1.26
CA ILE A 241 -5.64 -30.07 -1.17
C ILE A 241 -6.09 -29.24 -2.37
N THR A 242 -6.06 -29.80 -3.58
CA THR A 242 -6.47 -29.13 -4.81
C THR A 242 -7.93 -28.68 -4.73
N GLU A 243 -8.84 -29.50 -4.21
CA GLU A 243 -10.24 -29.14 -4.02
C GLU A 243 -10.38 -27.95 -3.04
N ARG A 244 -9.73 -28.03 -1.86
CA ARG A 244 -9.77 -26.96 -0.87
C ARG A 244 -9.13 -25.67 -1.37
N MET A 245 -8.05 -25.75 -2.12
CA MET A 245 -7.43 -24.58 -2.78
C MET A 245 -8.38 -23.95 -3.81
N SER A 246 -9.14 -24.77 -4.53
CA SER A 246 -10.16 -24.30 -5.46
C SER A 246 -11.29 -23.55 -4.75
N ASP A 247 -11.78 -24.09 -3.63
CA ASP A 247 -12.79 -23.44 -2.80
C ASP A 247 -12.26 -22.12 -2.20
N LEU A 248 -11.03 -22.12 -1.72
CA LEU A 248 -10.40 -20.89 -1.22
C LEU A 248 -10.30 -19.83 -2.32
N ARG A 249 -9.91 -20.21 -3.54
CA ARG A 249 -9.88 -19.27 -4.68
C ARG A 249 -11.26 -18.71 -5.00
N LEU A 250 -12.29 -19.54 -4.98
CA LEU A 250 -13.66 -19.07 -5.19
C LEU A 250 -14.07 -18.06 -4.14
N GLN A 251 -13.81 -18.33 -2.87
CA GLN A 251 -14.07 -17.38 -1.76
C GLN A 251 -13.32 -16.06 -1.96
N GLN A 252 -12.03 -16.10 -2.33
CA GLN A 252 -11.25 -14.90 -2.58
C GLN A 252 -11.76 -14.11 -3.79
N ARG A 253 -12.19 -14.76 -4.87
CA ARG A 253 -12.83 -14.10 -6.03
C ARG A 253 -14.11 -13.39 -5.64
N LEU A 254 -14.97 -14.01 -4.84
CA LEU A 254 -16.21 -13.39 -4.34
C LEU A 254 -15.91 -12.17 -3.46
N ARG A 255 -14.88 -12.24 -2.61
CA ARG A 255 -14.43 -11.08 -1.80
C ARG A 255 -13.89 -9.95 -2.68
N ALA A 256 -13.10 -10.28 -3.70
CA ALA A 256 -12.57 -9.30 -4.64
C ALA A 256 -13.70 -8.58 -5.38
N HIS A 257 -14.70 -9.32 -5.87
CA HIS A 257 -15.87 -8.77 -6.54
C HIS A 257 -16.66 -7.81 -5.63
N LYS A 258 -16.94 -8.21 -4.39
CA LYS A 258 -17.62 -7.35 -3.41
C LYS A 258 -16.88 -6.04 -3.15
N LEU A 259 -15.54 -6.06 -3.12
CA LEU A 259 -14.74 -4.84 -2.96
C LEU A 259 -14.83 -3.93 -4.19
N GLN A 260 -14.80 -4.50 -5.39
CA GLN A 260 -14.99 -3.72 -6.63
C GLN A 260 -16.36 -3.05 -6.67
N GLU A 261 -17.43 -3.77 -6.29
CA GLU A 261 -18.77 -3.19 -6.22
C GLU A 261 -18.88 -2.06 -5.19
N LYS A 262 -18.26 -2.22 -4.01
CA LYS A 262 -18.18 -1.14 -3.02
C LYS A 262 -17.51 0.11 -3.58
N VAL A 263 -16.37 -0.06 -4.25
CA VAL A 263 -15.68 1.08 -4.88
C VAL A 263 -16.54 1.70 -5.96
N ARG A 264 -17.18 0.91 -6.81
CA ARG A 264 -18.10 1.45 -7.84
C ARG A 264 -19.23 2.25 -7.24
N ALA A 265 -19.83 1.77 -6.14
CA ALA A 265 -20.86 2.52 -5.41
C ALA A 265 -20.33 3.87 -4.90
N LEU A 266 -19.13 3.88 -4.28
CA LEU A 266 -18.48 5.13 -3.83
C LEU A 266 -18.13 6.07 -4.99
N LEU A 267 -17.81 5.53 -6.16
CA LEU A 267 -17.51 6.35 -7.34
C LEU A 267 -18.78 6.94 -7.99
N THR A 268 -19.94 6.38 -7.77
CA THR A 268 -21.22 6.83 -8.36
C THR A 268 -22.04 7.68 -7.42
N ALA A 269 -21.79 7.63 -6.12
CA ALA A 269 -22.34 8.54 -5.12
C ALA A 269 -21.75 9.94 -5.27
#